data_4bd40b680b809c5fb49c6b71394f5362
#
_entry.id   4bd40b680b809c5fb49c6b71394f5362
#
_cell.length_a   1.000
_cell.length_b   1.000
_cell.length_c   1.000
_cell.angle_alpha   90.00
_cell.angle_beta   90.00
_cell.angle_gamma   90.00
#
_symmetry.space_group_name_H-M   'P 1'
#
loop_
_entity.id
_entity.type
_entity.pdbx_description
1 polymer ?
#
loop_
_entity_poly.entity_id
_entity_poly.type
_entity_poly.pdbx_seq_one_letter_code
_entity_poly.pdbx_strand_id
1 'polypeptide(L)'
;MDVLHVNPILGHITTFGANPVITAAALQTLKIVLGSKIMESTLSKEKLLRQKLNHKLISEIRGVGLMLCLIMNDSEIANKLVLEAKNRGLILFWLLIEKRAVRITPPLTITDKEIEEGCDIILNILDTI
;
A
#
# COMPACT_ATOMS: atom_id res chain seq x y z
N MET A 1 -0.98 -27.92 -5.20
CA MET A 1 -2.44 -27.91 -5.50
C MET A 1 -3.16 -29.05 -4.79
N ASP A 2 -2.56 -30.22 -4.66
CA ASP A 2 -3.22 -31.40 -4.04
C ASP A 2 -3.76 -31.18 -2.63
N VAL A 3 -3.09 -30.33 -1.82
CA VAL A 3 -3.53 -29.98 -0.46
C VAL A 3 -4.90 -29.29 -0.45
N LEU A 4 -5.30 -28.63 -1.53
CA LEU A 4 -6.57 -27.91 -1.64
C LEU A 4 -7.75 -28.80 -2.09
N HIS A 5 -7.48 -30.07 -2.49
CA HIS A 5 -8.50 -30.99 -2.97
C HIS A 5 -9.27 -31.69 -1.87
N VAL A 6 -8.66 -31.91 -0.71
CA VAL A 6 -9.14 -32.88 0.27
C VAL A 6 -9.72 -32.25 1.52
N ASN A 7 -9.15 -31.14 2.02
CA ASN A 7 -9.61 -30.51 3.25
C ASN A 7 -9.20 -29.02 3.32
N PRO A 8 -10.14 -28.08 3.26
CA PRO A 8 -11.59 -28.29 3.09
C PRO A 8 -11.97 -28.70 1.66
N ILE A 9 -13.02 -29.49 1.51
CA ILE A 9 -13.62 -29.83 0.21
C ILE A 9 -14.00 -28.50 -0.47
N LEU A 10 -13.60 -28.33 -1.75
CA LEU A 10 -13.88 -27.14 -2.54
C LEU A 10 -13.23 -25.84 -2.02
N GLY A 11 -12.24 -25.90 -1.16
CA GLY A 11 -11.55 -24.74 -0.59
C GLY A 11 -10.84 -23.84 -1.61
N HIS A 12 -10.70 -24.28 -2.85
CA HIS A 12 -10.12 -23.54 -3.98
C HIS A 12 -11.16 -22.90 -4.90
N ILE A 13 -12.46 -23.10 -4.65
CA ILE A 13 -13.53 -22.57 -5.51
C ILE A 13 -13.77 -21.10 -5.21
N THR A 14 -13.82 -20.30 -6.27
CA THR A 14 -14.25 -18.91 -6.27
C THR A 14 -15.36 -18.72 -7.28
N THR A 15 -16.32 -17.86 -6.99
CA THR A 15 -17.49 -17.59 -7.86
C THR A 15 -17.10 -17.17 -9.28
N PHE A 16 -16.04 -16.37 -9.40
CA PHE A 16 -15.56 -15.83 -10.67
C PHE A 16 -14.24 -16.46 -11.15
N GLY A 17 -13.80 -17.55 -10.52
CA GLY A 17 -12.60 -18.29 -10.94
C GLY A 17 -12.71 -18.73 -12.40
N ALA A 18 -11.61 -18.59 -13.13
CA ALA A 18 -11.49 -18.93 -14.56
C ALA A 18 -12.44 -18.15 -15.51
N ASN A 19 -13.08 -17.05 -15.05
CA ASN A 19 -13.84 -16.17 -15.94
C ASN A 19 -12.89 -15.63 -17.03
N PRO A 20 -13.25 -15.74 -18.35
CA PRO A 20 -12.34 -15.37 -19.44
C PRO A 20 -11.84 -13.93 -19.40
N VAL A 21 -12.70 -12.98 -19.04
CA VAL A 21 -12.35 -11.54 -18.96
C VAL A 21 -11.35 -11.30 -17.84
N ILE A 22 -11.63 -11.84 -16.66
CA ILE A 22 -10.73 -11.72 -15.50
C ILE A 22 -9.38 -12.41 -15.76
N THR A 23 -9.40 -13.60 -16.39
CA THR A 23 -8.20 -14.34 -16.72
C THR A 23 -7.35 -13.60 -17.76
N ALA A 24 -7.96 -12.99 -18.77
CA ALA A 24 -7.25 -12.19 -19.76
C ALA A 24 -6.57 -10.96 -19.14
N ALA A 25 -7.26 -10.24 -18.25
CA ALA A 25 -6.71 -9.11 -17.50
C ALA A 25 -5.55 -9.54 -16.56
N ALA A 26 -5.73 -10.64 -15.85
CA ALA A 26 -4.71 -11.20 -14.96
C ALA A 26 -3.45 -11.62 -15.73
N LEU A 27 -3.62 -12.30 -16.89
CA LEU A 27 -2.51 -12.69 -17.76
C LEU A 27 -1.73 -11.48 -18.27
N GLN A 28 -2.43 -10.42 -18.69
CA GLN A 28 -1.78 -9.20 -19.16
C GLN A 28 -1.03 -8.47 -18.04
N THR A 29 -1.61 -8.39 -16.86
CA THR A 29 -0.95 -7.83 -15.66
C THR A 29 0.33 -8.61 -15.34
N LEU A 30 0.26 -9.95 -15.36
CA LEU A 30 1.42 -10.79 -15.09
C LEU A 30 2.53 -10.59 -16.14
N LYS A 31 2.19 -10.50 -17.43
CA LYS A 31 3.15 -10.21 -18.51
C LYS A 31 3.85 -8.86 -18.31
N ILE A 32 3.12 -7.81 -17.91
CA ILE A 32 3.67 -6.48 -17.65
C ILE A 32 4.63 -6.54 -16.46
N VAL A 33 4.22 -7.15 -15.36
CA VAL A 33 5.04 -7.23 -14.13
C VAL A 33 6.33 -8.02 -14.39
N LEU A 34 6.25 -9.17 -15.07
CA LEU A 34 7.42 -10.01 -15.35
C LEU A 34 8.32 -9.46 -16.48
N GLY A 35 7.74 -8.75 -17.43
CA GLY A 35 8.46 -8.17 -18.59
C GLY A 35 9.05 -6.78 -18.36
N SER A 36 8.88 -6.20 -17.18
CA SER A 36 9.34 -4.86 -16.85
C SER A 36 10.21 -4.83 -15.60
N LYS A 37 10.90 -3.71 -15.36
CA LYS A 37 11.69 -3.48 -14.14
C LYS A 37 10.88 -2.95 -12.96
N ILE A 38 9.54 -3.04 -13.03
CA ILE A 38 8.65 -2.51 -12.01
C ILE A 38 8.95 -3.12 -10.63
N MET A 39 9.18 -4.44 -10.55
CA MET A 39 9.50 -5.09 -9.28
C MET A 39 10.86 -4.68 -8.74
N GLU A 40 11.88 -4.52 -9.61
CA GLU A 40 13.23 -4.13 -9.20
C GLU A 40 13.24 -2.71 -8.58
N SER A 41 12.37 -1.81 -9.05
CA SER A 41 12.27 -0.44 -8.55
C SER A 41 11.58 -0.32 -7.18
N THR A 42 10.91 -1.37 -6.68
CA THR A 42 10.15 -1.27 -5.43
C THR A 42 11.04 -0.98 -4.21
N LEU A 43 12.24 -1.55 -4.14
CA LEU A 43 13.15 -1.34 -3.00
C LEU A 43 13.75 0.08 -3.01
N SER A 44 14.03 0.67 -4.17
CA SER A 44 14.48 2.06 -4.24
C SER A 44 13.37 3.03 -3.84
N LYS A 45 12.15 2.77 -4.26
CA LYS A 45 10.96 3.54 -3.88
C LYS A 45 10.64 3.41 -2.36
N GLU A 46 10.77 2.22 -1.79
CA GLU A 46 10.70 2.03 -0.34
C GLU A 46 11.71 2.90 0.39
N LYS A 47 12.96 2.88 -0.06
CA LYS A 47 14.03 3.70 0.55
C LYS A 47 13.68 5.19 0.50
N LEU A 48 13.16 5.68 -0.64
CA LEU A 48 12.71 7.06 -0.79
C LEU A 48 11.59 7.41 0.19
N LEU A 49 10.55 6.55 0.28
CA LEU A 49 9.44 6.73 1.23
C LEU A 49 9.94 6.79 2.68
N ARG A 50 10.83 5.87 3.09
CA ARG A 50 11.38 5.86 4.45
C ARG A 50 12.27 7.08 4.75
N GLN A 51 12.99 7.58 3.76
CA GLN A 51 13.82 8.77 3.92
C GLN A 51 12.98 10.05 4.05
N LYS A 52 11.89 10.15 3.29
CA LYS A 52 11.00 11.33 3.30
C LYS A 52 10.06 11.33 4.52
N LEU A 53 9.49 10.19 4.87
CA LEU A 53 8.49 10.09 5.94
C LEU A 53 9.15 10.01 7.34
N ASN A 54 9.90 11.05 7.69
CA ASN A 54 10.52 11.21 9.01
C ASN A 54 9.84 12.36 9.75
N HIS A 55 9.06 12.05 10.80
CA HIS A 55 8.34 13.05 11.59
C HIS A 55 8.14 12.55 13.03
N LYS A 56 8.14 13.46 14.01
CA LYS A 56 8.00 13.17 15.46
C LYS A 56 6.71 12.40 15.82
N LEU A 57 5.66 12.51 15.01
CA LEU A 57 4.37 11.82 15.21
C LEU A 57 4.32 10.43 14.58
N ILE A 58 5.34 10.04 13.80
CA ILE A 58 5.49 8.70 13.24
C ILE A 58 6.42 7.92 14.16
N SER A 59 5.91 6.88 14.85
CA SER A 59 6.71 6.06 15.74
C SER A 59 7.53 5.01 14.99
N GLU A 60 7.01 4.49 13.87
CA GLU A 60 7.64 3.41 13.09
C GLU A 60 7.06 3.35 11.68
N ILE A 61 7.87 2.87 10.71
CA ILE A 61 7.40 2.48 9.38
C ILE A 61 7.63 0.98 9.21
N ARG A 62 6.55 0.21 9.09
CA ARG A 62 6.54 -1.25 8.90
C ARG A 62 6.24 -1.62 7.47
N GLY A 63 6.73 -2.79 7.06
CA GLY A 63 6.47 -3.38 5.75
C GLY A 63 7.72 -3.48 4.87
N VAL A 64 7.53 -3.89 3.61
CA VAL A 64 8.59 -4.10 2.62
C VAL A 64 8.10 -3.61 1.25
N GLY A 65 9.00 -3.02 0.47
CA GLY A 65 8.70 -2.51 -0.86
C GLY A 65 7.65 -1.39 -0.82
N LEU A 66 6.61 -1.54 -1.61
CA LEU A 66 5.47 -0.61 -1.65
C LEU A 66 4.27 -1.12 -0.85
N MET A 67 4.48 -2.05 0.08
CA MET A 67 3.48 -2.47 1.06
C MET A 67 3.92 -2.01 2.45
N LEU A 68 3.71 -0.74 2.75
CA LEU A 68 4.14 -0.09 3.99
C LEU A 68 2.96 0.37 4.83
N CYS A 69 3.20 0.58 6.11
CA CYS A 69 2.31 1.34 6.98
C CYS A 69 3.10 2.25 7.91
N LEU A 70 2.54 3.43 8.18
CA LEU A 70 3.02 4.35 9.21
C LEU A 70 2.32 3.99 10.51
N ILE A 71 3.09 3.74 11.56
CA ILE A 71 2.56 3.61 12.91
C ILE A 71 2.66 4.99 13.57
N MET A 72 1.51 5.60 13.80
CA MET A 72 1.44 6.90 14.46
C MET A 72 1.59 6.74 15.99
N ASN A 73 1.96 7.81 16.68
CA ASN A 73 2.07 7.78 18.15
C ASN A 73 0.73 7.41 18.81
N ASP A 74 -0.39 7.80 18.14
CA ASP A 74 -1.72 7.54 18.65
C ASP A 74 -2.75 7.36 17.51
N SER A 75 -3.90 6.80 17.83
CA SER A 75 -4.97 6.50 16.86
C SER A 75 -5.73 7.75 16.40
N GLU A 76 -5.78 8.82 17.20
CA GLU A 76 -6.42 10.07 16.80
C GLU A 76 -5.60 10.79 15.73
N ILE A 77 -4.27 10.76 15.85
CA ILE A 77 -3.35 11.28 14.83
C ILE A 77 -3.54 10.53 13.51
N ALA A 78 -3.60 9.17 13.57
CA ALA A 78 -3.86 8.35 12.40
C ALA A 78 -5.19 8.72 11.73
N ASN A 79 -6.23 8.90 12.52
CA ASN A 79 -7.56 9.28 12.03
C ASN A 79 -7.56 10.67 11.36
N LYS A 80 -6.99 11.68 12.02
CA LYS A 80 -6.87 13.03 11.46
C LYS A 80 -6.06 13.02 10.17
N LEU A 81 -4.93 12.32 10.13
CA LEU A 81 -4.10 12.20 8.93
C LEU A 81 -4.89 11.65 7.75
N VAL A 82 -5.62 10.54 7.91
CA VAL A 82 -6.38 9.93 6.82
C VAL A 82 -7.49 10.85 6.32
N LEU A 83 -8.22 11.52 7.23
CA LEU A 83 -9.31 12.41 6.86
C LEU A 83 -8.81 13.68 6.15
N GLU A 84 -7.74 14.31 6.66
CA GLU A 84 -7.16 15.51 6.06
C GLU A 84 -6.46 15.21 4.72
N ALA A 85 -5.81 14.05 4.59
CA ALA A 85 -5.18 13.64 3.33
C ALA A 85 -6.19 13.59 2.18
N LYS A 86 -7.39 13.07 2.43
CA LYS A 86 -8.49 13.06 1.44
C LYS A 86 -8.83 14.47 0.94
N ASN A 87 -8.88 15.46 1.84
CA ASN A 87 -9.18 16.85 1.49
C ASN A 87 -8.07 17.49 0.63
N ARG A 88 -6.85 16.97 0.72
CA ARG A 88 -5.67 17.41 -0.05
C ARG A 88 -5.38 16.53 -1.27
N GLY A 89 -6.32 15.65 -1.67
CA GLY A 89 -6.21 14.81 -2.86
C GLY A 89 -5.38 13.54 -2.69
N LEU A 90 -5.00 13.17 -1.46
CA LEU A 90 -4.27 11.94 -1.16
C LEU A 90 -5.17 10.94 -0.43
N ILE A 91 -5.38 9.77 -1.02
CA ILE A 91 -6.20 8.72 -0.43
C ILE A 91 -5.31 7.78 0.41
N LEU A 92 -5.53 7.80 1.71
CA LEU A 92 -4.91 6.90 2.68
C LEU A 92 -5.98 6.02 3.34
N PHE A 93 -5.55 4.90 3.96
CA PHE A 93 -6.47 3.99 4.65
C PHE A 93 -5.96 3.59 6.03
N TRP A 94 -6.90 3.41 6.95
CA TRP A 94 -6.66 2.77 8.23
C TRP A 94 -6.36 1.27 8.07
N LEU A 95 -5.66 0.69 9.03
CA LEU A 95 -5.59 -0.76 9.18
C LEU A 95 -6.59 -1.23 10.26
N LEU A 96 -7.28 -2.34 9.99
CA LEU A 96 -8.39 -2.81 10.83
C LEU A 96 -7.94 -3.28 12.22
N ILE A 97 -6.74 -3.85 12.33
CA ILE A 97 -6.25 -4.49 13.57
C ILE A 97 -5.47 -3.49 14.42
N GLU A 98 -4.61 -2.68 13.81
CA GLU A 98 -3.81 -1.65 14.51
C GLU A 98 -4.39 -0.26 14.18
N LYS A 99 -5.08 0.33 15.16
CA LYS A 99 -5.76 1.63 14.98
C LYS A 99 -4.83 2.81 14.74
N ARG A 100 -3.54 2.69 15.15
CA ARG A 100 -2.52 3.71 14.93
C ARG A 100 -1.88 3.61 13.54
N ALA A 101 -2.20 2.58 12.78
CA ALA A 101 -1.55 2.31 11.51
C ALA A 101 -2.29 2.95 10.33
N VAL A 102 -1.54 3.68 9.51
CA VAL A 102 -1.99 4.24 8.23
C VAL A 102 -1.28 3.53 7.09
N ARG A 103 -2.04 2.92 6.19
CA ARG A 103 -1.52 2.14 5.07
C ARG A 103 -0.98 3.02 3.96
N ILE A 104 0.23 2.69 3.49
CA ILE A 104 0.91 3.30 2.34
C ILE A 104 1.16 2.19 1.31
N THR A 105 0.27 2.09 0.33
CA THR A 105 0.34 1.05 -0.72
C THR A 105 0.07 1.65 -2.09
N PRO A 106 0.98 2.49 -2.60
CA PRO A 106 0.83 3.05 -3.93
C PRO A 106 0.97 1.97 -5.01
N PRO A 107 0.51 2.22 -6.25
CA PRO A 107 0.70 1.31 -7.35
C PRO A 107 2.19 1.13 -7.66
N LEU A 108 2.58 -0.03 -8.19
CA LEU A 108 3.97 -0.32 -8.57
C LEU A 108 4.53 0.69 -9.61
N THR A 109 3.64 1.30 -10.39
CA THR A 109 3.96 2.28 -11.43
C THR A 109 4.22 3.69 -10.90
N ILE A 110 4.01 3.96 -9.60
CA ILE A 110 4.22 5.28 -9.00
C ILE A 110 5.61 5.81 -9.32
N THR A 111 5.71 7.08 -9.68
CA THR A 111 6.99 7.76 -9.92
C THR A 111 7.59 8.32 -8.64
N ASP A 112 8.90 8.59 -8.64
CA ASP A 112 9.57 9.22 -7.48
C ASP A 112 8.96 10.59 -7.17
N LYS A 113 8.58 11.37 -8.20
CA LYS A 113 7.92 12.66 -8.03
C LYS A 113 6.57 12.53 -7.30
N GLU A 114 5.74 11.57 -7.69
CA GLU A 114 4.46 11.31 -7.01
C GLU A 114 4.65 10.83 -5.58
N ILE A 115 5.73 10.07 -5.31
CA ILE A 115 6.11 9.69 -3.94
C ILE A 115 6.46 10.93 -3.12
N GLU A 116 7.26 11.84 -3.67
CA GLU A 116 7.63 13.09 -3.00
C GLU A 116 6.41 13.95 -2.72
N GLU A 117 5.54 14.17 -3.71
CA GLU A 117 4.29 14.91 -3.55
C GLU A 117 3.39 14.31 -2.45
N GLY A 118 3.23 12.98 -2.43
CA GLY A 118 2.45 12.29 -1.40
C GLY A 118 3.07 12.41 -0.01
N CYS A 119 4.39 12.31 0.10
CA CYS A 119 5.12 12.50 1.36
C CYS A 119 4.95 13.94 1.88
N ASP A 120 5.09 14.94 1.00
CA ASP A 120 4.94 16.35 1.38
C ASP A 120 3.53 16.65 1.90
N ILE A 121 2.48 16.07 1.28
CA ILE A 121 1.11 16.19 1.79
C ILE A 121 1.00 15.61 3.21
N ILE A 122 1.56 14.41 3.43
CA ILE A 122 1.53 13.75 4.74
C ILE A 122 2.24 14.60 5.79
N LEU A 123 3.46 15.04 5.51
CA LEU A 123 4.26 15.83 6.46
C LEU A 123 3.60 17.16 6.78
N ASN A 124 3.11 17.87 5.77
CA ASN A 124 2.39 19.15 5.96
C ASN A 124 1.11 18.98 6.81
N ILE A 125 0.45 17.82 6.76
CA ILE A 125 -0.69 17.53 7.65
C ILE A 125 -0.19 17.31 9.08
N LEU A 126 0.85 16.49 9.24
CA LEU A 126 1.41 16.17 10.56
C LEU A 126 1.98 17.40 11.27
N ASP A 127 2.50 18.38 10.53
CA ASP A 127 2.97 19.66 11.08
C ASP A 127 1.82 20.55 11.62
N THR A 128 0.58 20.30 11.17
CA THR A 128 -0.60 21.07 11.57
C THR A 128 -1.43 20.42 12.67
N ILE A 129 -1.15 19.18 13.02
CA ILE A 129 -1.82 18.40 14.08
C ILE A 129 -1.06 18.58 15.41
#